data_3649f93b1aa47044f9a6280834abff4a
#
_entry.id   3649f93b1aa47044f9a6280834abff4a
#
_cell.length_a   1.000
_cell.length_b   1.000
_cell.length_c   1.000
_cell.angle_alpha   90.00
_cell.angle_beta   90.00
_cell.angle_gamma   90.00
#
_symmetry.space_group_name_H-M   'P 1'
#
loop_
_entity.id
_entity.type
_entity.pdbx_description
1 polymer ?
#
loop_
_entity_poly.entity_id
_entity_poly.type
_entity_poly.pdbx_seq_one_letter_code
_entity_poly.pdbx_strand_id
1 'polypeptide(L)'
;MKLEILFKSNSFKEHLSNINIPDNVSKRVYCYAGLHSVTYEINDKSLISAKTLSDIRKSFVDNKIDCYISIDEAIEFFNVSLYPKFNTFERNLRRLIYIIAIKSGDSEMIAHANIITTHRSFGKLMTALFDNEEKLKPIKKRPYDSDFMKQMTERQIDGLSKKTLWSYFVAQNSFTAAHSKELSDCRNDIMHSNEMSFETFVHMDYVIEESTREVELLTSQYLNRTYIPTPASEALKKIARNFINSAEG
;
A
#
# COMPACT_ATOMS: atom_id res chain seq x y z
N MET A 1 20.55 17.07 -0.58
CA MET A 1 19.98 15.92 0.15
C MET A 1 21.04 15.34 1.06
N LYS A 2 20.65 14.81 2.21
CA LYS A 2 21.55 14.32 3.26
C LYS A 2 21.21 12.90 3.67
N LEU A 3 22.22 12.07 3.90
CA LEU A 3 22.17 10.77 4.57
C LEU A 3 23.17 10.80 5.74
N GLU A 4 22.72 10.53 6.95
CA GLU A 4 23.61 10.48 8.13
C GLU A 4 23.50 9.12 8.81
N ILE A 5 24.65 8.51 9.05
CA ILE A 5 24.79 7.17 9.61
C ILE A 5 25.67 7.22 10.85
N LEU A 6 25.19 6.64 11.94
CA LEU A 6 25.86 6.57 13.23
C LEU A 6 26.41 5.17 13.52
N PHE A 7 27.59 5.09 14.09
CA PHE A 7 28.27 3.85 14.43
C PHE A 7 28.75 3.83 15.87
N LYS A 8 28.66 2.67 16.51
CA LYS A 8 29.10 2.46 17.90
C LYS A 8 30.57 2.05 18.08
N SER A 9 31.25 1.64 17.01
CA SER A 9 32.58 1.03 17.11
C SER A 9 33.62 1.63 16.19
N ASN A 10 34.92 1.44 16.55
CA ASN A 10 36.05 1.87 15.75
C ASN A 10 36.23 1.12 14.42
N SER A 11 35.49 0.02 14.20
CA SER A 11 35.55 -0.77 12.95
C SER A 11 34.96 -0.04 11.72
N PHE A 12 34.36 1.14 11.93
CA PHE A 12 33.75 1.89 10.85
C PHE A 12 34.73 2.30 9.75
N LYS A 13 36.03 2.52 10.07
CA LYS A 13 37.06 2.96 9.08
C LYS A 13 37.27 1.91 7.98
N GLU A 14 37.28 0.63 8.34
CA GLU A 14 37.44 -0.48 7.39
C GLU A 14 36.24 -0.59 6.45
N HIS A 15 35.04 -0.38 6.97
CA HIS A 15 33.81 -0.44 6.18
C HIS A 15 33.65 0.75 5.25
N LEU A 16 34.08 1.94 5.65
CA LEU A 16 33.98 3.16 4.83
C LEU A 16 34.90 3.14 3.61
N SER A 17 36.00 2.40 3.64
CA SER A 17 36.91 2.25 2.48
C SER A 17 36.32 1.42 1.36
N ASN A 18 35.33 0.56 1.66
CA ASN A 18 34.73 -0.36 0.70
C ASN A 18 33.47 0.21 0.03
N ILE A 19 33.01 1.40 0.43
CA ILE A 19 31.82 2.03 -0.16
C ILE A 19 32.26 2.96 -1.29
N ASN A 20 31.81 2.65 -2.49
CA ASN A 20 32.05 3.50 -3.65
C ASN A 20 31.17 4.76 -3.55
N ILE A 21 31.82 5.92 -3.46
CA ILE A 21 31.14 7.20 -3.33
C ILE A 21 31.35 7.96 -4.64
N PRO A 22 30.26 8.33 -5.34
CA PRO A 22 30.36 9.17 -6.54
C PRO A 22 30.98 10.55 -6.26
N ASP A 23 31.62 11.13 -7.25
CA ASP A 23 32.34 12.42 -7.13
C ASP A 23 31.45 13.61 -6.74
N ASN A 24 30.16 13.53 -7.04
CA ASN A 24 29.18 14.56 -6.70
C ASN A 24 28.66 14.48 -5.25
N VAL A 25 29.12 13.50 -4.47
CA VAL A 25 28.73 13.30 -3.07
C VAL A 25 29.82 13.78 -2.15
N SER A 26 29.54 14.78 -1.33
CA SER A 26 30.43 15.17 -0.24
C SER A 26 30.29 14.21 0.93
N LYS A 27 31.42 13.82 1.53
CA LYS A 27 31.48 12.95 2.70
C LYS A 27 32.15 13.69 3.86
N ARG A 28 31.50 13.71 5.02
CA ARG A 28 32.04 14.23 6.26
C ARG A 28 32.00 13.17 7.33
N VAL A 29 33.09 13.07 8.10
CA VAL A 29 33.20 12.13 9.22
C VAL A 29 33.39 12.90 10.50
N TYR A 30 32.57 12.58 11.49
CA TYR A 30 32.67 13.16 12.83
C TYR A 30 32.93 12.07 13.85
N CYS A 31 33.83 12.33 14.79
CA CYS A 31 34.10 11.43 15.91
C CYS A 31 33.89 12.21 17.20
N TYR A 32 32.96 11.78 18.02
CA TYR A 32 32.63 12.42 19.28
C TYR A 32 32.39 11.40 20.38
N ALA A 33 33.24 11.40 21.42
CA ALA A 33 33.05 10.59 22.64
C ALA A 33 32.67 9.11 22.41
N GLY A 34 33.32 8.45 21.43
CA GLY A 34 33.05 7.04 21.10
C GLY A 34 31.89 6.79 20.12
N LEU A 35 31.22 7.85 19.69
CA LEU A 35 30.25 7.81 18.59
C LEU A 35 30.96 8.32 17.32
N HIS A 36 30.75 7.58 16.23
CA HIS A 36 31.22 7.99 14.91
C HIS A 36 30.00 8.28 14.04
N SER A 37 29.99 9.42 13.38
CA SER A 37 28.95 9.80 12.40
C SER A 37 29.58 10.01 11.04
N VAL A 38 28.94 9.50 10.01
CA VAL A 38 29.27 9.77 8.62
C VAL A 38 28.09 10.42 7.93
N THR A 39 28.32 11.57 7.35
CA THR A 39 27.31 12.29 6.58
C THR A 39 27.70 12.29 5.11
N TYR A 40 26.78 11.87 4.26
CA TYR A 40 26.81 11.99 2.81
C TYR A 40 25.84 13.08 2.39
N GLU A 41 26.30 14.01 1.55
CA GLU A 41 25.51 15.17 1.16
C GLU A 41 25.63 15.45 -0.34
N ILE A 42 24.49 15.71 -0.98
CA ILE A 42 24.38 16.12 -2.38
C ILE A 42 23.61 17.45 -2.40
N ASN A 43 24.12 18.44 -3.14
CA ASN A 43 23.60 19.81 -3.10
C ASN A 43 22.26 20.01 -3.79
N ASP A 44 21.73 19.01 -4.50
CA ASP A 44 20.43 19.09 -5.16
C ASP A 44 19.39 18.12 -4.56
N LYS A 45 18.10 18.37 -4.87
CA LYS A 45 16.97 17.51 -4.48
C LYS A 45 16.32 16.94 -5.74
N SER A 46 17.02 16.00 -6.37
CA SER A 46 16.54 15.30 -7.56
C SER A 46 16.35 13.82 -7.29
N LEU A 47 15.63 13.14 -8.19
CA LEU A 47 15.47 11.69 -8.16
C LEU A 47 16.83 10.96 -8.27
N ILE A 48 17.77 11.52 -9.04
CA ILE A 48 19.12 10.98 -9.19
C ILE A 48 19.86 11.04 -7.86
N SER A 49 19.76 12.16 -7.15
CA SER A 49 20.38 12.34 -5.84
C SER A 49 19.77 11.44 -4.78
N ALA A 50 18.45 11.27 -4.78
CA ALA A 50 17.76 10.34 -3.91
C ALA A 50 18.19 8.88 -4.18
N LYS A 51 18.29 8.49 -5.46
CA LYS A 51 18.83 7.18 -5.86
C LYS A 51 20.24 6.98 -5.34
N THR A 52 21.12 7.95 -5.57
CA THR A 52 22.53 7.86 -5.14
C THR A 52 22.65 7.65 -3.62
N LEU A 53 21.91 8.41 -2.82
CA LEU A 53 21.92 8.24 -1.35
C LEU A 53 21.30 6.91 -0.92
N SER A 54 20.24 6.45 -1.60
CA SER A 54 19.63 5.13 -1.39
C SER A 54 20.62 3.99 -1.70
N ASP A 55 21.41 4.10 -2.78
CA ASP A 55 22.44 3.11 -3.14
C ASP A 55 23.57 3.08 -2.10
N ILE A 56 23.99 4.24 -1.59
CA ILE A 56 24.96 4.32 -0.50
C ILE A 56 24.40 3.64 0.76
N ARG A 57 23.16 3.94 1.17
CA ARG A 57 22.51 3.29 2.31
C ARG A 57 22.47 1.76 2.12
N LYS A 58 22.03 1.30 0.95
CA LYS A 58 21.96 -0.12 0.61
C LYS A 58 23.31 -0.83 0.78
N SER A 59 24.43 -0.16 0.43
CA SER A 59 25.75 -0.71 0.64
C SER A 59 26.07 -1.00 2.11
N PHE A 60 25.54 -0.22 3.06
CA PHE A 60 25.69 -0.49 4.50
C PHE A 60 24.88 -1.71 4.92
N VAL A 61 23.65 -1.83 4.45
CA VAL A 61 22.76 -2.95 4.75
C VAL A 61 23.30 -4.26 4.17
N ASP A 62 23.71 -4.26 2.90
CA ASP A 62 24.22 -5.45 2.19
C ASP A 62 25.51 -5.97 2.83
N ASN A 63 26.38 -5.08 3.30
CA ASN A 63 27.58 -5.45 4.03
C ASN A 63 27.36 -5.78 5.51
N LYS A 64 26.09 -5.79 5.97
CA LYS A 64 25.69 -6.10 7.36
C LYS A 64 26.44 -5.25 8.40
N ILE A 65 26.64 -3.98 8.10
CA ILE A 65 27.33 -3.05 8.99
C ILE A 65 26.37 -2.65 10.10
N ASP A 66 26.76 -2.90 11.35
CA ASP A 66 25.97 -2.47 12.51
C ASP A 66 26.01 -0.95 12.66
N CYS A 67 24.97 -0.29 12.17
CA CYS A 67 24.84 1.15 12.16
C CYS A 67 23.38 1.58 12.37
N TYR A 68 23.20 2.84 12.73
CA TYR A 68 21.90 3.50 12.84
C TYR A 68 21.80 4.65 11.84
N ILE A 69 20.77 4.66 11.02
CA ILE A 69 20.50 5.75 10.09
C ILE A 69 19.71 6.84 10.83
N SER A 70 20.33 7.99 11.04
CA SER A 70 19.74 9.10 11.81
C SER A 70 19.00 10.10 10.92
N ILE A 71 19.47 10.29 9.69
CA ILE A 71 18.86 11.15 8.68
C ILE A 71 18.88 10.41 7.35
N ASP A 72 17.74 10.39 6.66
CA ASP A 72 17.59 9.82 5.31
C ASP A 72 16.63 10.68 4.47
N GLU A 73 17.14 11.73 3.87
CA GLU A 73 16.35 12.59 2.99
C GLU A 73 15.97 11.92 1.66
N ALA A 74 16.57 10.77 1.31
CA ALA A 74 16.14 10.00 0.14
C ALA A 74 14.79 9.32 0.40
N ILE A 75 14.59 8.73 1.60
CA ILE A 75 13.29 8.17 2.00
C ILE A 75 12.24 9.27 2.06
N GLU A 76 12.56 10.42 2.64
CA GLU A 76 11.64 11.56 2.67
C GLU A 76 11.22 11.98 1.25
N PHE A 77 12.17 12.04 0.32
CA PHE A 77 11.88 12.35 -1.08
C PHE A 77 10.95 11.34 -1.73
N PHE A 78 11.17 10.03 -1.52
CA PHE A 78 10.32 8.97 -2.05
C PHE A 78 8.91 9.07 -1.47
N ASN A 79 8.78 9.23 -0.16
CA ASN A 79 7.49 9.35 0.51
C ASN A 79 6.71 10.57 0.05
N VAL A 80 7.35 11.73 -0.05
CA VAL A 80 6.73 12.98 -0.54
C VAL A 80 6.29 12.84 -2.01
N SER A 81 7.02 12.08 -2.82
CA SER A 81 6.67 11.84 -4.23
C SER A 81 5.50 10.87 -4.39
N LEU A 82 5.44 9.80 -3.60
CA LEU A 82 4.38 8.78 -3.70
C LEU A 82 3.08 9.19 -3.00
N TYR A 83 3.14 9.92 -1.90
CA TYR A 83 1.97 10.27 -1.10
C TYR A 83 0.83 10.95 -1.88
N PRO A 84 1.06 11.97 -2.74
CA PRO A 84 0.01 12.57 -3.55
C PRO A 84 -0.62 11.60 -4.55
N LYS A 85 0.18 10.68 -5.12
CA LYS A 85 -0.30 9.65 -6.04
C LYS A 85 -1.21 8.66 -5.32
N PHE A 86 -0.80 8.22 -4.12
CA PHE A 86 -1.64 7.39 -3.25
C PHE A 86 -2.96 8.06 -2.88
N ASN A 87 -2.93 9.32 -2.50
CA ASN A 87 -4.15 10.07 -2.19
C ASN A 87 -5.09 10.17 -3.39
N THR A 88 -4.53 10.28 -4.60
CA THR A 88 -5.32 10.28 -5.84
C THR A 88 -5.94 8.92 -6.09
N PHE A 89 -5.18 7.84 -5.96
CA PHE A 89 -5.68 6.48 -6.07
C PHE A 89 -6.81 6.21 -5.06
N GLU A 90 -6.60 6.53 -3.78
CA GLU A 90 -7.61 6.34 -2.73
C GLU A 90 -8.90 7.13 -3.03
N ARG A 91 -8.80 8.38 -3.45
CA ARG A 91 -9.97 9.20 -3.82
C ARG A 91 -10.72 8.62 -5.00
N ASN A 92 -10.01 8.15 -6.03
CA ASN A 92 -10.62 7.53 -7.20
C ASN A 92 -11.33 6.23 -6.85
N LEU A 93 -10.74 5.41 -5.98
CA LEU A 93 -11.35 4.19 -5.49
C LEU A 93 -12.66 4.47 -4.71
N ARG A 94 -12.64 5.45 -3.80
CA ARG A 94 -13.83 5.90 -3.06
C ARG A 94 -14.89 6.47 -4.00
N ARG A 95 -14.47 7.26 -4.99
CA ARG A 95 -15.36 7.81 -6.03
C ARG A 95 -16.05 6.71 -6.83
N LEU A 96 -15.33 5.66 -7.24
CA LEU A 96 -15.90 4.51 -7.94
C LEU A 96 -17.02 3.87 -7.12
N ILE A 97 -16.76 3.57 -5.84
CA ILE A 97 -17.75 2.99 -4.92
C ILE A 97 -18.99 3.87 -4.84
N TYR A 98 -18.82 5.18 -4.72
CA TYR A 98 -19.91 6.14 -4.62
C TYR A 98 -20.74 6.23 -5.90
N ILE A 99 -20.10 6.18 -7.07
CA ILE A 99 -20.78 6.17 -8.38
C ILE A 99 -21.62 4.90 -8.54
N ILE A 100 -21.11 3.74 -8.14
CA ILE A 100 -21.85 2.49 -8.15
C ILE A 100 -23.12 2.62 -7.29
N ALA A 101 -23.01 3.19 -6.10
CA ALA A 101 -24.12 3.41 -5.19
C ALA A 101 -25.20 4.35 -5.76
N ILE A 102 -24.79 5.50 -6.31
CA ILE A 102 -25.73 6.47 -6.92
C ILE A 102 -26.43 5.85 -8.11
N LYS A 103 -25.70 5.15 -8.97
CA LYS A 103 -26.26 4.50 -10.16
C LYS A 103 -27.23 3.35 -9.83
N SER A 104 -27.13 2.75 -8.64
CA SER A 104 -28.08 1.75 -8.18
C SER A 104 -29.50 2.33 -7.95
N GLY A 105 -29.59 3.63 -7.67
CA GLY A 105 -30.84 4.29 -7.31
C GLY A 105 -31.40 3.92 -5.93
N ASP A 106 -30.66 3.17 -5.13
CA ASP A 106 -31.07 2.66 -3.83
C ASP A 106 -30.52 3.58 -2.73
N SER A 107 -31.40 4.20 -1.96
CA SER A 107 -31.05 5.15 -0.89
C SER A 107 -30.24 4.48 0.23
N GLU A 108 -30.49 3.22 0.55
CA GLU A 108 -29.73 2.44 1.51
C GLU A 108 -28.28 2.26 1.04
N MET A 109 -28.07 1.94 -0.24
CA MET A 109 -26.75 1.82 -0.82
C MET A 109 -25.98 3.14 -0.81
N ILE A 110 -26.64 4.26 -1.06
CA ILE A 110 -26.01 5.59 -0.98
C ILE A 110 -25.57 5.90 0.45
N ALA A 111 -26.42 5.60 1.45
CA ALA A 111 -26.05 5.76 2.85
C ALA A 111 -24.84 4.88 3.23
N HIS A 112 -24.82 3.64 2.79
CA HIS A 112 -23.70 2.73 3.01
C HIS A 112 -22.40 3.20 2.31
N ALA A 113 -22.49 3.69 1.07
CA ALA A 113 -21.35 4.25 0.37
C ALA A 113 -20.78 5.48 1.09
N ASN A 114 -21.62 6.33 1.67
CA ASN A 114 -21.19 7.44 2.51
C ASN A 114 -20.37 6.96 3.71
N ILE A 115 -20.81 5.91 4.40
CA ILE A 115 -20.07 5.32 5.53
C ILE A 115 -18.70 4.81 5.09
N ILE A 116 -18.64 4.07 3.96
CA ILE A 116 -17.40 3.52 3.41
C ILE A 116 -16.43 4.63 2.99
N THR A 117 -16.95 5.69 2.35
CA THR A 117 -16.11 6.73 1.75
C THR A 117 -15.68 7.81 2.72
N THR A 118 -16.41 8.05 3.81
CA THR A 118 -16.12 9.17 4.74
C THR A 118 -15.42 8.75 6.03
N HIS A 119 -15.66 7.52 6.52
CA HIS A 119 -15.27 7.18 7.89
C HIS A 119 -14.24 6.06 8.03
N ARG A 120 -13.62 5.59 6.94
CA ARG A 120 -12.73 4.40 7.04
C ARG A 120 -11.33 4.65 6.52
N SER A 121 -10.35 4.05 7.23
CA SER A 121 -8.96 4.07 6.81
C SER A 121 -8.79 3.30 5.48
N PHE A 122 -7.79 3.71 4.71
CA PHE A 122 -7.44 3.04 3.44
C PHE A 122 -7.21 1.53 3.62
N GLY A 123 -6.48 1.12 4.67
CA GLY A 123 -6.23 -0.30 4.94
C GLY A 123 -7.52 -1.11 5.12
N LYS A 124 -8.50 -0.59 5.88
CA LYS A 124 -9.82 -1.25 6.02
C LYS A 124 -10.58 -1.33 4.69
N LEU A 125 -10.47 -0.30 3.85
CA LEU A 125 -11.07 -0.32 2.51
C LEU A 125 -10.43 -1.39 1.63
N MET A 126 -9.10 -1.48 1.61
CA MET A 126 -8.37 -2.50 0.85
C MET A 126 -8.71 -3.91 1.32
N THR A 127 -8.70 -4.15 2.64
CA THR A 127 -9.13 -5.43 3.22
C THR A 127 -10.54 -5.81 2.78
N ALA A 128 -11.50 -4.88 2.85
CA ALA A 128 -12.89 -5.16 2.48
C ALA A 128 -13.08 -5.47 0.99
N LEU A 129 -12.27 -4.87 0.12
CA LEU A 129 -12.39 -5.05 -1.33
C LEU A 129 -11.64 -6.28 -1.84
N PHE A 130 -10.44 -6.53 -1.31
CA PHE A 130 -9.47 -7.45 -1.91
C PHE A 130 -9.18 -8.70 -1.07
N ASP A 131 -9.52 -8.73 0.23
CA ASP A 131 -9.41 -9.96 1.01
C ASP A 131 -10.56 -10.91 0.69
N ASN A 132 -10.30 -12.21 0.86
CA ASN A 132 -11.33 -13.23 0.69
C ASN A 132 -12.48 -12.99 1.65
N GLU A 133 -13.71 -13.19 1.17
CA GLU A 133 -14.94 -13.03 1.95
C GLU A 133 -14.94 -13.80 3.28
N GLU A 134 -14.25 -14.93 3.35
CA GLU A 134 -14.13 -15.74 4.58
C GLU A 134 -13.32 -15.07 5.68
N LYS A 135 -12.28 -14.28 5.32
CA LYS A 135 -11.49 -13.50 6.29
C LYS A 135 -12.24 -12.29 6.84
N LEU A 136 -13.28 -11.84 6.12
CA LEU A 136 -14.10 -10.69 6.51
C LEU A 136 -15.24 -11.05 7.47
N LYS A 137 -15.49 -12.34 7.69
CA LYS A 137 -16.47 -12.77 8.70
C LYS A 137 -15.85 -12.59 10.09
N PRO A 138 -16.44 -11.77 10.98
CA PRO A 138 -16.05 -11.84 12.39
C PRO A 138 -16.23 -13.29 12.82
N ILE A 139 -15.20 -13.87 13.42
CA ILE A 139 -15.25 -15.21 14.03
C ILE A 139 -16.15 -15.11 15.27
N LYS A 140 -17.43 -14.84 15.10
CA LYS A 140 -18.42 -15.26 16.08
C LYS A 140 -18.45 -16.76 15.94
N LYS A 141 -17.90 -17.48 16.92
CA LYS A 141 -18.05 -18.94 17.10
C LYS A 141 -19.54 -19.31 17.01
N ARG A 142 -20.07 -19.44 15.81
CA ARG A 142 -21.25 -20.26 15.60
C ARG A 142 -20.73 -21.68 15.60
N PRO A 143 -21.35 -22.60 16.36
CA PRO A 143 -21.05 -24.02 16.20
C PRO A 143 -21.21 -24.32 14.70
N TYR A 144 -20.14 -24.77 14.08
CA TYR A 144 -20.18 -25.24 12.70
C TYR A 144 -21.23 -26.31 12.62
N ASP A 145 -22.25 -26.10 11.79
CA ASP A 145 -23.16 -27.15 11.41
C ASP A 145 -22.37 -28.11 10.50
N SER A 146 -21.85 -29.17 11.14
CA SER A 146 -20.94 -30.14 10.52
C SER A 146 -21.57 -30.83 9.30
N ASP A 147 -22.89 -30.84 9.20
CA ASP A 147 -23.63 -31.51 8.12
C ASP A 147 -23.68 -30.64 6.86
N PHE A 148 -23.73 -29.32 6.99
CA PHE A 148 -23.68 -28.41 5.82
C PHE A 148 -22.29 -28.45 5.14
N MET A 149 -21.22 -28.51 5.93
CA MET A 149 -19.84 -28.56 5.40
C MET A 149 -19.53 -29.90 4.72
N LYS A 150 -20.14 -31.02 5.16
CA LYS A 150 -19.97 -32.33 4.54
C LYS A 150 -20.65 -32.44 3.18
N GLN A 151 -21.65 -31.60 2.88
CA GLN A 151 -22.38 -31.60 1.61
C GLN A 151 -21.71 -30.73 0.52
N MET A 152 -20.78 -29.86 0.88
CA MET A 152 -20.03 -29.08 -0.10
C MET A 152 -18.84 -29.89 -0.61
N THR A 153 -18.77 -30.07 -1.92
CA THR A 153 -17.60 -30.69 -2.54
C THR A 153 -16.37 -29.76 -2.36
N GLU A 154 -15.17 -30.32 -2.18
CA GLU A 154 -13.91 -29.56 -2.05
C GLU A 154 -13.73 -28.50 -3.15
N ARG A 155 -14.19 -28.79 -4.39
CA ARG A 155 -14.19 -27.84 -5.51
C ARG A 155 -15.10 -26.63 -5.31
N GLN A 156 -16.22 -26.79 -4.62
CA GLN A 156 -17.16 -25.70 -4.30
C GLN A 156 -16.59 -24.82 -3.18
N ILE A 157 -15.95 -25.44 -2.20
CA ILE A 157 -15.26 -24.73 -1.12
C ILE A 157 -14.09 -23.90 -1.67
N ASP A 158 -13.24 -24.47 -2.53
CA ASP A 158 -12.14 -23.78 -3.21
C ASP A 158 -12.62 -22.65 -4.15
N GLY A 159 -13.73 -22.84 -4.81
CA GLY A 159 -14.35 -21.83 -5.67
C GLY A 159 -14.93 -20.63 -4.89
N LEU A 160 -15.47 -20.88 -3.69
CA LEU A 160 -16.04 -19.86 -2.81
C LEU A 160 -14.94 -19.08 -2.07
N SER A 161 -13.81 -19.74 -1.72
CA SER A 161 -12.71 -19.13 -0.97
C SER A 161 -11.89 -18.10 -1.77
N LYS A 162 -12.02 -18.09 -3.10
CA LYS A 162 -11.20 -17.25 -3.99
C LYS A 162 -11.90 -15.98 -4.49
N LYS A 163 -13.20 -15.78 -4.24
CA LYS A 163 -13.90 -14.58 -4.67
C LYS A 163 -13.69 -13.44 -3.67
N THR A 164 -13.07 -12.37 -4.16
CA THR A 164 -13.01 -11.11 -3.45
C THR A 164 -14.20 -10.24 -3.84
N LEU A 165 -14.56 -9.25 -3.00
CA LEU A 165 -15.64 -8.31 -3.34
C LEU A 165 -15.30 -7.49 -4.59
N TRP A 166 -14.02 -7.23 -4.84
CA TRP A 166 -13.56 -6.55 -6.05
C TRP A 166 -13.92 -7.29 -7.34
N SER A 167 -13.95 -8.64 -7.31
CA SER A 167 -14.31 -9.46 -8.47
C SER A 167 -15.74 -9.24 -8.99
N TYR A 168 -16.62 -8.63 -8.20
CA TYR A 168 -17.95 -8.24 -8.64
C TYR A 168 -17.98 -6.92 -9.41
N PHE A 169 -16.96 -6.08 -9.23
CA PHE A 169 -16.85 -4.80 -9.93
C PHE A 169 -16.11 -4.92 -11.26
N VAL A 170 -15.17 -5.85 -11.35
CA VAL A 170 -14.21 -5.98 -12.46
C VAL A 170 -14.34 -7.37 -13.08
N ALA A 171 -14.26 -7.46 -14.39
CA ALA A 171 -14.04 -8.73 -15.08
C ALA A 171 -12.62 -9.29 -14.71
N GLN A 172 -12.39 -10.56 -14.99
CA GLN A 172 -11.15 -11.28 -14.65
C GLN A 172 -9.88 -10.49 -15.02
N ASN A 173 -8.81 -10.66 -14.23
CA ASN A 173 -7.47 -10.08 -14.41
C ASN A 173 -7.32 -8.58 -14.06
N SER A 174 -7.80 -8.18 -12.88
CA SER A 174 -7.54 -6.84 -12.37
C SER A 174 -6.09 -6.68 -11.92
N PHE A 175 -5.41 -5.65 -12.44
CA PHE A 175 -4.07 -5.26 -12.01
C PHE A 175 -4.07 -4.81 -10.54
N THR A 176 -5.05 -3.98 -10.15
CA THR A 176 -5.21 -3.51 -8.77
C THR A 176 -5.40 -4.65 -7.78
N ALA A 177 -6.19 -5.68 -8.15
CA ALA A 177 -6.37 -6.85 -7.30
C ALA A 177 -5.08 -7.64 -7.13
N ALA A 178 -4.30 -7.83 -8.21
CA ALA A 178 -3.02 -8.54 -8.17
C ALA A 178 -2.01 -7.86 -7.23
N HIS A 179 -2.01 -6.52 -7.16
CA HIS A 179 -1.07 -5.71 -6.37
C HIS A 179 -1.69 -5.13 -5.09
N SER A 180 -2.89 -5.58 -4.68
CA SER A 180 -3.64 -5.01 -3.55
C SER A 180 -2.88 -5.04 -2.24
N LYS A 181 -2.13 -6.11 -1.98
CA LYS A 181 -1.29 -6.23 -0.78
C LYS A 181 -0.12 -5.25 -0.83
N GLU A 182 0.58 -5.16 -1.95
CA GLU A 182 1.71 -4.24 -2.13
C GLU A 182 1.26 -2.78 -1.96
N LEU A 183 0.10 -2.41 -2.51
CA LEU A 183 -0.52 -1.10 -2.32
C LEU A 183 -0.80 -0.80 -0.84
N SER A 184 -1.33 -1.78 -0.10
CA SER A 184 -1.61 -1.62 1.32
C SER A 184 -0.34 -1.48 2.15
N ASP A 185 0.66 -2.31 1.89
CA ASP A 185 1.94 -2.32 2.60
C ASP A 185 2.71 -1.00 2.32
N CYS A 186 2.83 -0.60 1.05
CA CYS A 186 3.50 0.64 0.67
C CYS A 186 2.84 1.89 1.29
N ARG A 187 1.50 1.93 1.33
CA ARG A 187 0.80 3.03 2.02
C ARG A 187 1.18 3.11 3.49
N ASN A 188 1.29 1.97 4.16
CA ASN A 188 1.72 1.94 5.55
C ASN A 188 3.17 2.38 5.71
N ASP A 189 4.06 1.97 4.81
CA ASP A 189 5.47 2.37 4.80
C ASP A 189 5.61 3.90 4.64
N ILE A 190 4.87 4.50 3.70
CA ILE A 190 4.84 5.96 3.50
C ILE A 190 4.35 6.67 4.78
N MET A 191 3.29 6.17 5.42
CA MET A 191 2.69 6.82 6.60
C MET A 191 3.56 6.71 7.86
N HIS A 192 4.36 5.66 7.95
CA HIS A 192 5.25 5.41 9.08
C HIS A 192 6.71 5.77 8.80
N SER A 193 6.99 6.34 7.62
CA SER A 193 8.35 6.68 7.17
C SER A 193 9.31 5.49 7.27
N ASN A 194 8.80 4.29 6.93
CA ASN A 194 9.60 3.08 6.91
C ASN A 194 10.66 3.13 5.79
N GLU A 195 11.66 2.30 5.90
CA GLU A 195 12.72 2.19 4.90
C GLU A 195 12.14 1.82 3.52
N MET A 196 12.56 2.57 2.50
CA MET A 196 12.19 2.34 1.11
C MET A 196 13.45 2.39 0.23
N SER A 197 13.69 1.34 -0.56
CA SER A 197 14.75 1.35 -1.57
C SER A 197 14.32 2.13 -2.81
N PHE A 198 15.30 2.53 -3.64
CA PHE A 198 14.99 3.16 -4.93
C PHE A 198 14.21 2.23 -5.85
N GLU A 199 14.55 0.93 -5.87
CA GLU A 199 13.85 -0.06 -6.68
C GLU A 199 12.40 -0.22 -6.23
N THR A 200 12.16 -0.26 -4.92
CA THR A 200 10.79 -0.29 -4.34
C THR A 200 10.03 0.97 -4.72
N PHE A 201 10.65 2.14 -4.63
CA PHE A 201 10.03 3.40 -5.04
C PHE A 201 9.59 3.38 -6.50
N VAL A 202 10.47 3.00 -7.44
CA VAL A 202 10.15 2.95 -8.88
C VAL A 202 9.05 1.93 -9.17
N HIS A 203 9.12 0.76 -8.55
CA HIS A 203 8.08 -0.26 -8.67
C HIS A 203 6.72 0.24 -8.18
N MET A 204 6.68 0.82 -6.99
CA MET A 204 5.43 1.31 -6.41
C MET A 204 4.86 2.53 -7.13
N ASP A 205 5.72 3.38 -7.67
CA ASP A 205 5.30 4.49 -8.54
C ASP A 205 4.50 3.97 -9.74
N TYR A 206 5.01 2.96 -10.40
CA TYR A 206 4.33 2.26 -11.50
C TYR A 206 3.04 1.57 -11.05
N VAL A 207 3.07 0.83 -9.94
CA VAL A 207 1.89 0.09 -9.44
C VAL A 207 0.74 1.05 -9.09
N ILE A 208 1.04 2.18 -8.45
CA ILE A 208 0.03 3.18 -8.09
C ILE A 208 -0.57 3.82 -9.35
N GLU A 209 0.25 4.16 -10.35
CA GLU A 209 -0.21 4.77 -11.60
C GLU A 209 -1.12 3.82 -12.39
N GLU A 210 -0.73 2.56 -12.58
CA GLU A 210 -1.55 1.58 -13.30
C GLU A 210 -2.85 1.26 -12.56
N SER A 211 -2.79 1.11 -11.23
CA SER A 211 -3.99 0.91 -10.42
C SER A 211 -4.93 2.12 -10.48
N THR A 212 -4.40 3.33 -10.49
CA THR A 212 -5.19 4.56 -10.65
C THR A 212 -5.88 4.58 -12.01
N ARG A 213 -5.16 4.25 -13.07
CA ARG A 213 -5.70 4.17 -14.44
C ARG A 213 -6.82 3.13 -14.56
N GLU A 214 -6.64 1.94 -13.96
CA GLU A 214 -7.68 0.92 -13.94
C GLU A 214 -8.95 1.42 -13.25
N VAL A 215 -8.84 2.04 -12.07
CA VAL A 215 -9.98 2.59 -11.32
C VAL A 215 -10.68 3.72 -12.09
N GLU A 216 -9.95 4.57 -12.79
CA GLU A 216 -10.52 5.63 -13.63
C GLU A 216 -11.27 5.06 -14.84
N LEU A 217 -10.73 4.03 -15.48
CA LEU A 217 -11.39 3.34 -16.58
C LEU A 217 -12.71 2.71 -16.12
N LEU A 218 -12.70 2.00 -14.98
CA LEU A 218 -13.90 1.43 -14.37
C LEU A 218 -14.91 2.51 -14.02
N THR A 219 -14.46 3.62 -13.43
CA THR A 219 -15.32 4.76 -13.11
C THR A 219 -16.03 5.27 -14.37
N SER A 220 -15.30 5.44 -15.47
CA SER A 220 -15.88 5.86 -16.75
C SER A 220 -16.86 4.85 -17.30
N GLN A 221 -16.56 3.55 -17.21
CA GLN A 221 -17.48 2.49 -17.62
C GLN A 221 -18.78 2.51 -16.83
N TYR A 222 -18.72 2.67 -15.49
CA TYR A 222 -19.91 2.75 -14.64
C TYR A 222 -20.71 4.02 -14.88
N LEU A 223 -20.08 5.16 -15.13
CA LEU A 223 -20.78 6.40 -15.49
C LEU A 223 -21.60 6.29 -16.76
N ASN A 224 -21.10 5.53 -17.74
CA ASN A 224 -21.75 5.34 -19.03
C ASN A 224 -22.83 4.23 -19.04
N ARG A 225 -22.94 3.42 -17.97
CA ARG A 225 -23.98 2.39 -17.87
C ARG A 225 -25.33 2.99 -17.51
N THR A 226 -26.39 2.44 -18.08
CA THR A 226 -27.78 2.82 -17.75
C THR A 226 -28.28 2.17 -16.46
N TYR A 227 -27.66 1.07 -16.02
CA TYR A 227 -27.99 0.37 -14.78
C TYR A 227 -26.73 -0.28 -14.16
N ILE A 228 -26.79 -0.57 -12.87
CA ILE A 228 -25.73 -1.30 -12.16
C ILE A 228 -26.08 -2.80 -12.17
N PRO A 229 -25.17 -3.67 -12.61
CA PRO A 229 -25.38 -5.11 -12.55
C PRO A 229 -25.64 -5.58 -11.10
N THR A 230 -26.60 -6.49 -10.93
CA THR A 230 -26.97 -7.05 -9.61
C THR A 230 -25.77 -7.53 -8.79
N PRO A 231 -24.76 -8.23 -9.36
CA PRO A 231 -23.59 -8.66 -8.60
C PRO A 231 -22.81 -7.49 -7.98
N ALA A 232 -22.61 -6.38 -8.71
CA ALA A 232 -21.92 -5.21 -8.18
C ALA A 232 -22.70 -4.52 -7.06
N SER A 233 -24.02 -4.45 -7.19
CA SER A 233 -24.94 -3.93 -6.17
C SER A 233 -24.88 -4.76 -4.88
N GLU A 234 -24.95 -6.09 -4.98
CA GLU A 234 -24.84 -6.99 -3.84
C GLU A 234 -23.46 -6.92 -3.16
N ALA A 235 -22.39 -6.80 -3.94
CA ALA A 235 -21.04 -6.62 -3.40
C ALA A 235 -20.94 -5.35 -2.55
N LEU A 236 -21.50 -4.23 -3.02
CA LEU A 236 -21.50 -2.98 -2.26
C LEU A 236 -22.27 -3.09 -0.95
N LYS A 237 -23.45 -3.72 -0.97
CA LYS A 237 -24.23 -4.00 0.27
C LYS A 237 -23.44 -4.85 1.25
N LYS A 238 -22.70 -5.83 0.77
CA LYS A 238 -21.88 -6.72 1.60
C LYS A 238 -20.69 -5.99 2.23
N ILE A 239 -20.00 -5.15 1.46
CA ILE A 239 -18.93 -4.28 1.99
C ILE A 239 -19.47 -3.41 3.13
N ALA A 240 -20.61 -2.76 2.91
CA ALA A 240 -21.23 -1.88 3.90
C ALA A 240 -21.60 -2.63 5.19
N ARG A 241 -22.22 -3.80 5.10
CA ARG A 241 -22.57 -4.63 6.28
C ARG A 241 -21.33 -5.03 7.07
N ASN A 242 -20.25 -5.41 6.40
CA ASN A 242 -19.00 -5.77 7.06
C ASN A 242 -18.39 -4.57 7.80
N PHE A 243 -18.50 -3.36 7.24
CA PHE A 243 -18.04 -2.15 7.92
C PHE A 243 -18.87 -1.79 9.15
N ILE A 244 -20.18 -1.93 9.10
CA ILE A 244 -21.07 -1.65 10.23
C ILE A 244 -20.77 -2.62 11.36
N ASN A 245 -20.74 -3.92 11.09
CA ASN A 245 -20.48 -4.95 12.09
C ASN A 245 -19.09 -4.83 12.75
N SER A 246 -18.12 -4.26 12.08
CA SER A 246 -16.77 -4.02 12.66
C SER A 246 -16.67 -2.74 13.48
N ALA A 247 -17.71 -1.93 13.52
CA ALA A 247 -17.77 -0.69 14.32
C ALA A 247 -18.42 -0.90 15.69
N GLU A 248 -19.18 -1.99 15.85
CA GLU A 248 -19.90 -2.34 17.08
C GLU A 248 -19.10 -3.32 17.97
N GLY A 249 -17.89 -3.68 17.64
CA GLY A 249 -16.97 -4.54 18.40
C GLY A 249 -15.64 -3.87 18.65
#